data_0e4de7d67a0436e3436145b2e1b5f449
#
_entry.id   0e4de7d67a0436e3436145b2e1b5f449
#
_cell.length_a   1.000
_cell.length_b   1.000
_cell.length_c   1.000
_cell.angle_alpha   90.00
_cell.angle_beta   90.00
_cell.angle_gamma   90.00
#
_symmetry.space_group_name_H-M   'P 1'
#
loop_
_entity.id
_entity.type
_entity.pdbx_description
1 polymer ?
#
loop_
_entity_poly.entity_id
_entity_poly.type
_entity_poly.pdbx_seq_one_letter_code
_entity_poly.pdbx_strand_id
1 'polypeptide(L)'
;PLHWFALDQTRPLFFFAGICTPWRGTRGSARTPRAGDHQLFAFLTCAPNSVVGRIHPKAMPVILTSAAEIDTWLGADWSEARHLQRPLEDDELIEVE
;
A
#
# COMPACT_ATOMS: atom_id res chain seq x y z
N PRO A 1 -11.27 3.17 -17.91
CA PRO A 1 -12.18 2.30 -17.14
C PRO A 1 -11.61 1.99 -15.76
N LEU A 2 -12.50 1.71 -14.81
CA LEU A 2 -12.13 1.33 -13.46
C LEU A 2 -11.94 -0.18 -13.39
N HIS A 3 -10.93 -0.57 -12.62
CA HIS A 3 -10.63 -1.97 -12.35
C HIS A 3 -10.66 -2.19 -10.83
N TRP A 4 -11.39 -3.20 -10.39
CA TRP A 4 -11.57 -3.51 -8.99
C TRP A 4 -10.92 -4.85 -8.68
N PHE A 5 -10.25 -4.92 -7.54
CA PHE A 5 -9.55 -6.13 -7.10
C PHE A 5 -10.04 -6.55 -5.73
N ALA A 6 -10.08 -7.85 -5.49
CA ALA A 6 -10.45 -8.44 -4.22
C ALA A 6 -9.58 -9.67 -3.96
N LEU A 7 -9.49 -10.08 -2.70
CA LEU A 7 -8.77 -11.30 -2.36
C LEU A 7 -9.50 -12.53 -2.89
N ASP A 8 -10.82 -12.52 -2.82
CA ASP A 8 -11.68 -13.56 -3.38
C ASP A 8 -13.09 -13.00 -3.61
N GLN A 9 -14.01 -13.84 -4.05
CA GLN A 9 -15.38 -13.42 -4.37
C GLN A 9 -16.17 -12.90 -3.17
N THR A 10 -15.76 -13.24 -1.94
CA THR A 10 -16.43 -12.73 -0.73
C THR A 10 -15.98 -11.31 -0.38
N ARG A 11 -14.94 -10.81 -1.04
CA ARG A 11 -14.41 -9.45 -0.90
C ARG A 11 -14.06 -9.08 0.55
N PRO A 12 -13.21 -9.88 1.22
CA PRO A 12 -12.80 -9.53 2.58
C PRO A 12 -11.96 -8.26 2.58
N LEU A 13 -11.99 -7.58 3.71
CA LEU A 13 -11.20 -6.36 3.89
C LEU A 13 -9.70 -6.70 3.89
N PHE A 14 -8.90 -5.87 3.24
CA PHE A 14 -7.45 -5.92 3.34
C PHE A 14 -6.89 -4.50 3.48
N PHE A 15 -5.59 -4.38 3.74
CA PHE A 15 -4.96 -3.10 4.01
C PHE A 15 -3.74 -2.91 3.11
N PHE A 16 -3.45 -1.66 2.79
CA PHE A 16 -2.19 -1.30 2.14
C PHE A 16 -1.18 -0.93 3.21
N ALA A 17 0.05 -1.41 3.06
CA ALA A 17 1.13 -1.02 3.94
C ALA A 17 1.58 0.41 3.61
N GLY A 18 1.67 1.22 4.64
CA GLY A 18 2.11 2.60 4.50
C GLY A 18 3.14 2.97 5.55
N ILE A 19 3.77 4.09 5.35
CA ILE A 19 4.70 4.71 6.30
C ILE A 19 4.29 6.15 6.51
N CYS A 20 4.63 6.69 7.68
CA CYS A 20 4.42 8.10 7.96
C CYS A 20 5.63 8.67 8.69
N THR A 21 5.83 9.96 8.55
CA THR A 21 6.91 10.66 9.22
C THR A 21 6.52 12.11 9.48
N PRO A 22 6.95 12.68 10.62
CA PRO A 22 6.84 14.12 10.79
C PRO A 22 7.82 14.83 9.85
N TRP A 23 7.39 15.97 9.34
CA TRP A 23 8.20 16.76 8.42
C TRP A 23 7.89 18.24 8.61
N ARG A 24 8.92 19.07 8.63
CA ARG A 24 8.77 20.51 8.75
C ARG A 24 9.11 21.19 7.44
N GLY A 25 8.19 22.00 6.95
CA GLY A 25 8.38 22.72 5.70
C GLY A 25 7.07 23.31 5.21
N THR A 26 7.05 23.70 3.94
CA THR A 26 5.88 24.30 3.33
C THR A 26 5.25 23.33 2.35
N ARG A 27 3.96 23.07 2.55
CA ARG A 27 3.14 22.26 1.66
C ARG A 27 2.02 23.10 1.08
N GLY A 28 1.24 22.47 0.22
CA GLY A 28 0.15 23.13 -0.47
C GLY A 28 0.62 23.75 -1.78
N SER A 29 -0.27 24.50 -2.41
CA SER A 29 0.04 25.15 -3.68
C SER A 29 0.75 26.48 -3.44
N ALA A 30 1.36 27.04 -4.49
CA ALA A 30 1.92 28.38 -4.42
C ALA A 30 0.85 29.44 -4.08
N ARG A 31 -0.42 29.13 -4.40
CA ARG A 31 -1.55 30.03 -4.10
C ARG A 31 -2.01 29.92 -2.65
N THR A 32 -1.94 28.71 -2.07
CA THR A 32 -2.34 28.46 -0.68
C THR A 32 -1.26 27.66 0.03
N PRO A 33 -0.08 28.27 0.29
CA PRO A 33 0.99 27.54 0.97
C PRO A 33 0.63 27.28 2.43
N ARG A 34 1.07 26.14 2.95
CA ARG A 34 0.91 25.76 4.35
C ARG A 34 2.27 25.42 4.92
N ALA A 35 2.85 26.36 5.66
CA ALA A 35 4.10 26.18 6.33
C ALA A 35 3.89 25.58 7.72
N GLY A 36 4.90 24.89 8.23
CA GLY A 36 4.92 24.38 9.61
C GLY A 36 5.21 22.91 9.69
N ASP A 37 4.72 22.29 10.75
CA ASP A 37 4.90 20.86 10.99
C ASP A 37 3.79 20.09 10.33
N HIS A 38 4.16 19.03 9.59
CA HIS A 38 3.24 18.18 8.86
C HIS A 38 3.52 16.72 9.19
N GLN A 39 2.46 15.92 9.13
CA GLN A 39 2.57 14.47 9.16
C GLN A 39 2.43 13.98 7.72
N LEU A 40 3.51 13.43 7.18
CA LEU A 40 3.52 12.91 5.82
C LEU A 40 3.32 11.40 5.85
N PHE A 41 2.59 10.89 4.87
CA PHE A 41 2.44 9.45 4.69
C PHE A 41 2.60 9.07 3.23
N ALA A 42 2.96 7.81 3.01
CA ALA A 42 3.05 7.24 1.67
C ALA A 42 2.71 5.76 1.74
N PHE A 43 2.11 5.23 0.67
CA PHE A 43 1.92 3.79 0.53
C PHE A 43 3.16 3.19 -0.11
N LEU A 44 3.58 2.03 0.40
CA LEU A 44 4.66 1.28 -0.23
C LEU A 44 4.15 0.52 -1.43
N THR A 45 5.01 0.39 -2.43
CA THR A 45 4.71 -0.38 -3.63
C THR A 45 5.73 -1.50 -3.80
N CYS A 46 5.39 -2.46 -4.62
CA CYS A 46 6.24 -3.58 -5.01
C CYS A 46 6.01 -3.91 -6.48
N ALA A 47 6.76 -4.86 -7.01
CA ALA A 47 6.51 -5.35 -8.36
C ALA A 47 5.10 -5.93 -8.44
N PRO A 48 4.38 -5.72 -9.54
CA PRO A 48 3.02 -6.23 -9.67
C PRO A 48 3.01 -7.75 -9.86
N ASN A 49 1.98 -8.41 -9.33
CA ASN A 49 1.70 -9.79 -9.70
C ASN A 49 1.05 -9.83 -11.09
N SER A 50 0.79 -11.04 -11.62
CA SER A 50 0.22 -11.17 -12.96
C SER A 50 -1.16 -10.53 -13.09
N VAL A 51 -1.93 -10.52 -12.01
CA VAL A 51 -3.31 -9.98 -12.02
C VAL A 51 -3.29 -8.47 -12.18
N VAL A 52 -2.51 -7.77 -11.35
CA VAL A 52 -2.39 -6.32 -11.42
C VAL A 52 -1.54 -5.89 -12.62
N GLY A 53 -0.51 -6.67 -12.94
CA GLY A 53 0.43 -6.33 -14.01
C GLY A 53 -0.21 -6.19 -15.38
N ARG A 54 -1.36 -6.82 -15.61
CA ARG A 54 -2.11 -6.65 -16.86
C ARG A 54 -2.67 -5.23 -17.02
N ILE A 55 -2.89 -4.55 -15.90
CA ILE A 55 -3.47 -3.20 -15.87
C ILE A 55 -2.39 -2.16 -15.56
N HIS A 56 -1.56 -2.45 -14.54
CA HIS A 56 -0.49 -1.57 -14.07
C HIS A 56 0.83 -2.34 -14.07
N PRO A 57 1.58 -2.30 -15.18
CA PRO A 57 2.78 -3.12 -15.30
C PRO A 57 3.98 -2.63 -14.48
N LYS A 58 3.90 -1.44 -13.88
CA LYS A 58 5.06 -0.86 -13.16
C LYS A 58 5.09 -1.20 -11.68
N ALA A 59 3.94 -1.25 -11.02
CA ALA A 59 3.90 -1.44 -9.57
C ALA A 59 2.51 -1.79 -9.09
N MET A 60 2.43 -2.33 -7.87
CA MET A 60 1.19 -2.49 -7.12
C MET A 60 1.43 -2.09 -5.67
N PRO A 61 0.38 -1.73 -4.91
CA PRO A 61 0.55 -1.48 -3.49
C PRO A 61 0.89 -2.77 -2.74
N VAL A 62 1.62 -2.62 -1.64
CA VAL A 62 1.90 -3.73 -0.72
C VAL A 62 0.62 -4.01 0.06
N ILE A 63 0.11 -5.23 -0.04
CA ILE A 63 -1.16 -5.64 0.57
C ILE A 63 -0.92 -6.52 1.77
N LEU A 64 -1.58 -6.19 2.89
CA LEU A 64 -1.56 -6.96 4.13
C LEU A 64 -2.93 -7.60 4.31
N THR A 65 -2.96 -8.91 4.53
CA THR A 65 -4.20 -9.68 4.50
C THR A 65 -4.57 -10.31 5.83
N SER A 66 -3.69 -10.30 6.83
CA SER A 66 -3.95 -10.94 8.11
C SER A 66 -3.61 -10.01 9.27
N ALA A 67 -4.19 -10.28 10.43
CA ALA A 67 -3.86 -9.55 11.65
C ALA A 67 -2.38 -9.69 12.00
N ALA A 68 -1.80 -10.86 11.78
CA ALA A 68 -0.37 -11.10 12.04
C ALA A 68 0.52 -10.21 11.15
N GLU A 69 0.17 -10.08 9.87
CA GLU A 69 0.91 -9.20 8.97
C GLU A 69 0.79 -7.73 9.38
N ILE A 70 -0.40 -7.31 9.77
CA ILE A 70 -0.64 -5.93 10.22
C ILE A 70 0.17 -5.65 11.49
N ASP A 71 0.17 -6.56 12.46
CA ASP A 71 0.93 -6.41 13.69
C ASP A 71 2.43 -6.34 13.41
N THR A 72 2.93 -7.16 12.52
CA THR A 72 4.34 -7.14 12.11
C THR A 72 4.68 -5.80 11.45
N TRP A 73 3.83 -5.31 10.56
CA TRP A 73 4.08 -4.04 9.89
C TRP A 73 4.12 -2.88 10.87
N LEU A 74 3.21 -2.85 11.84
CA LEU A 74 3.10 -1.74 12.79
C LEU A 74 4.14 -1.78 13.90
N GLY A 75 4.64 -2.96 14.29
CA GLY A 75 5.44 -3.10 15.51
C GLY A 75 6.83 -3.70 15.34
N ALA A 76 7.12 -4.38 14.24
CA ALA A 76 8.41 -5.03 14.06
C ALA A 76 9.46 -4.06 13.52
N ASP A 77 10.74 -4.40 13.74
CA ASP A 77 11.83 -3.70 13.10
C ASP A 77 11.77 -3.86 11.58
N TRP A 78 12.37 -2.91 10.87
CA TRP A 78 12.39 -2.97 9.41
C TRP A 78 13.05 -4.24 8.88
N SER A 79 14.05 -4.77 9.58
CA SER A 79 14.71 -6.02 9.20
C SER A 79 13.72 -7.18 9.05
N GLU A 80 12.60 -7.13 9.76
CA GLU A 80 11.53 -8.12 9.68
C GLU A 80 10.37 -7.63 8.80
N ALA A 81 9.89 -6.40 9.04
CA ALA A 81 8.75 -5.84 8.32
C ALA A 81 8.99 -5.74 6.81
N ARG A 82 10.23 -5.55 6.37
CA ARG A 82 10.57 -5.45 4.95
C ARG A 82 10.16 -6.66 4.13
N HIS A 83 10.05 -7.82 4.76
CA HIS A 83 9.63 -9.06 4.08
C HIS A 83 8.17 -9.01 3.63
N LEU A 84 7.39 -8.08 4.16
CA LEU A 84 6.02 -7.84 3.71
C LEU A 84 5.95 -7.00 2.44
N GLN A 85 7.06 -6.39 2.03
CA GLN A 85 7.13 -5.63 0.77
C GLN A 85 7.33 -6.59 -0.40
N ARG A 86 6.29 -7.29 -0.75
CA ARG A 86 6.22 -8.31 -1.79
C ARG A 86 4.84 -8.26 -2.45
N PRO A 87 4.72 -8.67 -3.72
CA PRO A 87 3.39 -8.81 -4.31
C PRO A 87 2.63 -9.96 -3.67
N LEU A 88 1.31 -9.91 -3.69
CA LEU A 88 0.51 -11.10 -3.41
C LEU A 88 0.75 -12.14 -4.51
N GLU A 89 0.65 -13.42 -4.14
CA GLU A 89 0.69 -14.47 -5.14
C GLU A 89 -0.47 -14.30 -6.12
N ASP A 90 -0.30 -14.77 -7.35
CA ASP A 90 -1.29 -14.57 -8.41
C ASP A 90 -2.66 -15.15 -8.05
N ASP A 91 -2.70 -16.22 -7.26
CA ASP A 91 -3.93 -16.87 -6.84
C ASP A 91 -4.56 -16.25 -5.59
N GLU A 92 -3.94 -15.23 -5.00
CA GLU A 92 -4.44 -14.55 -3.81
C GLU A 92 -5.20 -13.25 -4.12
N LEU A 93 -5.30 -12.90 -5.40
CA LEU A 93 -5.96 -11.67 -5.82
C LEU A 93 -6.71 -11.92 -7.11
N ILE A 94 -7.93 -11.39 -7.21
CA ILE A 94 -8.74 -11.47 -8.42
C ILE A 94 -9.25 -10.10 -8.82
N GLU A 95 -9.50 -9.95 -10.11
CA GLU A 95 -10.23 -8.78 -10.60
C GLU A 95 -11.73 -9.07 -10.51
N VAL A 96 -12.50 -8.11 -9.98
CA VAL A 96 -13.95 -8.25 -9.78
C VAL A 96 -14.69 -7.09 -10.44
N GLU A 97 -15.99 -7.24 -10.59
CA GLU A 97 -16.85 -6.20 -11.12
C GLU A 97 -17.53 -5.36 -10.05
#